data_2fb231e49fccc9ad140451caf84a0983
#
_entry.id   2fb231e49fccc9ad140451caf84a0983
#
_cell.length_a   1.000
_cell.length_b   1.000
_cell.length_c   1.000
_cell.angle_alpha   90.00
_cell.angle_beta   90.00
_cell.angle_gamma   90.00
#
_symmetry.space_group_name_H-M   'P 1'
#
loop_
_entity.id
_entity.type
_entity.pdbx_description
1 polymer ?
#
loop_
_entity_poly.entity_id
_entity_poly.type
_entity_poly.pdbx_seq_one_letter_code
_entity_poly.pdbx_strand_id
1 'polypeptide(L)'
;MKQSSERRNYRTSIAGIPKNIEIDDIPTDDIELDEDNPRIGYYRDNLSRMSDHVSQEGVAYGIKMGYLVEYNRLKDSIEQNGGTLVEIWVARKGDKYLCIDGNTRVMIYRELQSKYPNKPEWQKIKAKILPKNIDDRTKDFLRLMAHLRGVNDWQVYERARLLYLLWYNKGYTEEELRNTTKLSLNDIRRWREAYRTMNEQFLPKYSHRSDALTKFSYFVEYQNPKILNGMKRYGMNAQDFCDWVGNGEIPRGQDVRLLKTIFESKSAAEALRTRGFEAAKDELMHVEPALGSKLFEHVEECIQGLREMTREEEHEILSDKDPIKLRMINELRKELDGFLGSGD
;
A
#
# COMPACT_ATOMS: atom_id res chain seq x y z
N MET A 1 -7.45 -14.79 45.12
CA MET A 1 -8.71 -14.76 44.37
C MET A 1 -8.38 -14.57 42.88
N LYS A 2 -8.59 -15.60 42.05
CA LYS A 2 -8.47 -15.47 40.59
C LYS A 2 -9.66 -14.60 40.13
N GLN A 3 -9.40 -13.35 39.73
CA GLN A 3 -10.37 -12.62 38.95
C GLN A 3 -10.55 -13.39 37.63
N SER A 4 -11.69 -14.04 37.46
CA SER A 4 -12.10 -14.60 36.18
C SER A 4 -12.30 -13.41 35.26
N SER A 5 -11.46 -13.31 34.21
CA SER A 5 -11.72 -12.39 33.11
C SER A 5 -13.15 -12.68 32.62
N GLU A 6 -14.02 -11.69 32.64
CA GLU A 6 -15.37 -11.83 32.08
C GLU A 6 -15.23 -11.99 30.55
N ARG A 7 -15.24 -13.24 30.08
CA ARG A 7 -15.36 -13.54 28.67
C ARG A 7 -16.65 -12.93 28.13
N ARG A 8 -16.50 -12.01 27.21
CA ARG A 8 -17.64 -11.36 26.55
C ARG A 8 -17.81 -11.93 25.15
N ASN A 9 -19.02 -12.35 24.83
CA ASN A 9 -19.37 -12.78 23.48
C ASN A 9 -19.94 -11.57 22.71
N TYR A 10 -19.41 -11.34 21.54
CA TYR A 10 -19.80 -10.27 20.64
C TYR A 10 -20.18 -10.84 19.28
N ARG A 11 -21.38 -10.49 18.78
CA ARG A 11 -21.82 -10.87 17.44
C ARG A 11 -21.44 -9.80 16.45
N THR A 12 -20.68 -10.16 15.42
CA THR A 12 -20.26 -9.27 14.35
C THR A 12 -20.40 -9.96 13.00
N SER A 13 -20.23 -9.21 11.90
CA SER A 13 -20.18 -9.74 10.55
C SER A 13 -18.75 -9.65 10.02
N ILE A 14 -18.21 -10.77 9.53
CA ILE A 14 -16.91 -10.84 8.85
C ILE A 14 -17.17 -11.34 7.44
N ALA A 15 -16.75 -10.57 6.43
CA ALA A 15 -17.03 -10.85 5.02
C ALA A 15 -18.53 -11.06 4.73
N GLY A 16 -19.42 -10.32 5.41
CA GLY A 16 -20.87 -10.46 5.29
C GLY A 16 -21.47 -11.65 6.06
N ILE A 17 -20.66 -12.51 6.67
CA ILE A 17 -21.12 -13.70 7.41
C ILE A 17 -21.16 -13.39 8.92
N PRO A 18 -22.32 -13.57 9.60
CA PRO A 18 -22.41 -13.40 11.04
C PRO A 18 -21.48 -14.36 11.79
N LYS A 19 -20.70 -13.86 12.71
CA LYS A 19 -19.77 -14.65 13.56
C LYS A 19 -19.94 -14.24 15.03
N ASN A 20 -19.84 -15.21 15.92
CA ASN A 20 -19.71 -14.97 17.36
C ASN A 20 -18.23 -14.88 17.71
N ILE A 21 -17.81 -13.78 18.25
CA ILE A 21 -16.43 -13.47 18.61
C ILE A 21 -16.34 -13.44 20.14
N GLU A 22 -15.38 -14.13 20.68
CA GLU A 22 -15.01 -14.08 22.10
C GLU A 22 -14.02 -12.93 22.29
N ILE A 23 -14.19 -12.15 23.36
CA ILE A 23 -13.21 -11.12 23.76
C ILE A 23 -12.63 -11.55 25.10
N ASP A 24 -11.30 -11.63 25.17
CA ASP A 24 -10.58 -12.02 26.39
C ASP A 24 -9.21 -11.32 26.46
N ASP A 25 -8.62 -11.28 27.64
CA ASP A 25 -7.26 -10.80 27.88
C ASP A 25 -6.28 -11.98 27.77
N ILE A 26 -5.49 -12.01 26.72
CA ILE A 26 -4.59 -13.12 26.38
C ILE A 26 -3.15 -12.77 26.82
N PRO A 27 -2.43 -13.70 27.50
CA PRO A 27 -1.01 -13.53 27.76
C PRO A 27 -0.25 -13.27 26.45
N THR A 28 0.63 -12.28 26.43
CA THR A 28 1.38 -11.91 25.23
C THR A 28 2.32 -13.03 24.75
N ASP A 29 2.78 -13.89 25.67
CA ASP A 29 3.65 -15.03 25.37
C ASP A 29 2.91 -16.19 24.69
N ASP A 30 1.58 -16.24 24.82
CA ASP A 30 0.72 -17.22 24.15
C ASP A 30 0.33 -16.81 22.72
N ILE A 31 0.80 -15.64 22.24
CA ILE A 31 0.45 -15.12 20.93
C ILE A 31 1.65 -15.25 19.98
N GLU A 32 1.49 -15.96 18.89
CA GLU A 32 2.44 -16.00 17.79
C GLU A 32 2.18 -14.84 16.81
N LEU A 33 3.26 -14.21 16.35
CA LEU A 33 3.18 -13.22 15.27
C LEU A 33 2.89 -13.91 13.96
N ASP A 34 2.11 -13.25 13.11
CA ASP A 34 1.69 -13.78 11.82
C ASP A 34 2.80 -13.66 10.78
N GLU A 35 3.34 -14.77 10.33
CA GLU A 35 4.32 -14.82 9.24
C GLU A 35 3.73 -14.42 7.88
N ASP A 36 2.38 -14.54 7.72
CA ASP A 36 1.65 -14.06 6.56
C ASP A 36 1.25 -12.58 6.68
N ASN A 37 1.73 -11.88 7.72
CA ASN A 37 1.47 -10.46 7.87
C ASN A 37 1.98 -9.68 6.66
N PRO A 38 1.10 -8.99 5.92
CA PRO A 38 1.49 -8.25 4.73
C PRO A 38 2.62 -7.22 4.96
N ARG A 39 2.75 -6.65 6.18
CA ARG A 39 3.82 -5.69 6.51
C ARG A 39 5.24 -6.25 6.37
N ILE A 40 5.42 -7.54 6.46
CA ILE A 40 6.73 -8.17 6.29
C ILE A 40 6.90 -8.81 4.93
N GLY A 41 5.98 -8.54 4.01
CA GLY A 41 5.92 -9.21 2.72
C GLY A 41 7.23 -9.13 1.94
N TYR A 42 7.76 -7.94 1.76
CA TYR A 42 9.05 -7.75 1.10
C TYR A 42 10.21 -8.42 1.85
N TYR A 43 10.25 -8.30 3.17
CA TYR A 43 11.25 -8.95 4.01
C TYR A 43 11.16 -10.46 3.89
N ARG A 44 9.94 -11.01 3.95
CA ARG A 44 9.68 -12.45 3.76
C ARG A 44 10.14 -12.95 2.39
N ASP A 45 9.80 -12.24 1.31
CA ASP A 45 10.17 -12.63 -0.05
C ASP A 45 11.70 -12.64 -0.25
N ASN A 46 12.43 -11.78 0.45
CA ASN A 46 13.90 -11.81 0.44
C ASN A 46 14.46 -12.94 1.33
N LEU A 47 13.86 -13.23 2.47
CA LEU A 47 14.26 -14.33 3.33
C LEU A 47 13.87 -15.71 2.79
N SER A 48 12.71 -15.84 2.13
CA SER A 48 12.26 -17.12 1.54
C SER A 48 13.16 -17.61 0.41
N ARG A 49 14.00 -16.73 -0.13
CA ARG A 49 15.11 -17.14 -1.02
C ARG A 49 16.25 -17.84 -0.26
N MET A 50 16.27 -17.78 1.07
CA MET A 50 17.32 -18.30 1.94
C MET A 50 16.79 -19.36 2.92
N SER A 51 15.48 -19.39 3.23
CA SER A 51 14.86 -20.34 4.19
C SER A 51 13.36 -20.47 3.94
N ASP A 52 12.82 -21.69 4.07
CA ASP A 52 11.39 -22.00 3.90
C ASP A 52 10.49 -21.44 5.03
N HIS A 53 11.06 -21.04 6.16
CA HIS A 53 10.35 -20.49 7.30
C HIS A 53 10.98 -19.21 7.83
N VAL A 54 10.15 -18.24 8.16
CA VAL A 54 10.56 -17.02 8.86
C VAL A 54 10.35 -17.22 10.35
N SER A 55 11.42 -17.11 11.16
CA SER A 55 11.29 -17.24 12.62
C SER A 55 10.46 -16.11 13.22
N GLN A 56 9.94 -16.31 14.45
CA GLN A 56 9.18 -15.27 15.15
C GLN A 56 10.02 -14.00 15.37
N GLU A 57 11.31 -14.11 15.57
CA GLU A 57 12.28 -13.01 15.66
C GLU A 57 12.41 -12.30 14.30
N GLY A 58 12.43 -13.06 13.21
CA GLY A 58 12.45 -12.52 11.84
C GLY A 58 11.19 -11.74 11.52
N VAL A 59 10.02 -12.26 11.89
CA VAL A 59 8.73 -11.54 11.77
C VAL A 59 8.77 -10.24 12.56
N ALA A 60 9.21 -10.29 13.82
CA ALA A 60 9.34 -9.13 14.70
C ALA A 60 10.29 -8.08 14.12
N TYR A 61 11.45 -8.51 13.64
CA TYR A 61 12.42 -7.63 12.99
C TYR A 61 11.84 -6.93 11.76
N GLY A 62 11.18 -7.67 10.86
CA GLY A 62 10.56 -7.13 9.65
C GLY A 62 9.48 -6.09 9.96
N ILE A 63 8.62 -6.35 10.96
CA ILE A 63 7.59 -5.40 11.40
C ILE A 63 8.22 -4.11 11.95
N LYS A 64 9.26 -4.22 12.78
CA LYS A 64 9.88 -3.07 13.44
C LYS A 64 10.70 -2.22 12.48
N MET A 65 11.55 -2.86 11.68
CA MET A 65 12.51 -2.15 10.83
C MET A 65 11.87 -1.55 9.58
N GLY A 66 10.81 -2.16 9.07
CA GLY A 66 10.07 -1.62 7.93
C GLY A 66 9.33 -0.32 8.24
N TYR A 67 9.01 -0.05 9.52
CA TYR A 67 8.15 1.07 9.94
C TYR A 67 8.60 1.66 11.30
N LEU A 68 9.87 1.90 11.47
CA LEU A 68 10.47 2.25 12.76
C LEU A 68 9.88 3.53 13.38
N VAL A 69 9.58 4.55 12.57
CA VAL A 69 9.01 5.82 13.05
C VAL A 69 7.59 5.60 13.60
N GLU A 70 6.76 4.91 12.83
CA GLU A 70 5.38 4.59 13.21
C GLU A 70 5.33 3.63 14.39
N TYR A 71 6.26 2.67 14.44
CA TYR A 71 6.42 1.75 15.57
C TYR A 71 6.68 2.53 16.87
N ASN A 72 7.62 3.45 16.86
CA ASN A 72 7.97 4.25 18.03
C ASN A 72 6.81 5.16 18.46
N ARG A 73 6.14 5.84 17.53
CA ARG A 73 4.94 6.65 17.83
C ARG A 73 3.83 5.83 18.49
N LEU A 74 3.56 4.65 17.96
CA LEU A 74 2.55 3.76 18.51
C LEU A 74 2.96 3.25 19.90
N LYS A 75 4.24 2.94 20.10
CA LYS A 75 4.78 2.52 21.40
C LYS A 75 4.62 3.61 22.45
N ASP A 76 4.99 4.84 22.12
CA ASP A 76 4.85 5.99 23.02
C ASP A 76 3.37 6.21 23.39
N SER A 77 2.47 6.10 22.42
CA SER A 77 1.02 6.21 22.65
C SER A 77 0.49 5.10 23.56
N ILE A 78 0.87 3.84 23.35
CA ILE A 78 0.45 2.71 24.18
C ILE A 78 0.99 2.84 25.61
N GLU A 79 2.27 3.23 25.75
CA GLU A 79 2.91 3.42 27.06
C GLU A 79 2.24 4.55 27.85
N GLN A 80 1.95 5.69 27.20
CA GLN A 80 1.27 6.84 27.82
C GLN A 80 -0.18 6.53 28.22
N ASN A 81 -0.90 5.77 27.40
CA ASN A 81 -2.30 5.42 27.69
C ASN A 81 -2.45 4.22 28.64
N GLY A 82 -1.35 3.55 29.03
CA GLY A 82 -1.41 2.35 29.85
C GLY A 82 -2.02 1.14 29.13
N GLY A 83 -2.05 1.15 27.81
CA GLY A 83 -2.58 0.05 27.00
C GLY A 83 -3.05 0.47 25.62
N THR A 84 -3.52 -0.51 24.83
CA THR A 84 -4.12 -0.27 23.51
C THR A 84 -5.62 0.04 23.62
N LEU A 85 -6.09 1.02 22.82
CA LEU A 85 -7.51 1.39 22.74
C LEU A 85 -8.34 0.44 21.87
N VAL A 86 -7.68 -0.36 21.02
CA VAL A 86 -8.33 -1.26 20.06
C VAL A 86 -7.84 -2.67 20.28
N GLU A 87 -8.77 -3.63 20.39
CA GLU A 87 -8.46 -5.05 20.53
C GLU A 87 -7.71 -5.58 19.30
N ILE A 88 -6.78 -6.51 19.53
CA ILE A 88 -6.14 -7.27 18.44
C ILE A 88 -7.10 -8.38 17.96
N TRP A 89 -6.86 -8.89 16.73
CA TRP A 89 -7.56 -10.07 16.23
C TRP A 89 -6.64 -11.29 16.26
N VAL A 90 -7.11 -12.37 16.87
CA VAL A 90 -6.34 -13.62 16.96
C VAL A 90 -7.18 -14.83 16.53
N ALA A 91 -6.51 -15.82 15.93
CA ALA A 91 -7.07 -17.13 15.66
C ALA A 91 -6.39 -18.16 16.57
N ARG A 92 -7.11 -19.21 17.00
CA ARG A 92 -6.52 -20.30 17.79
C ARG A 92 -5.56 -21.12 16.91
N LYS A 93 -4.38 -21.44 17.45
CA LYS A 93 -3.35 -22.25 16.79
C LYS A 93 -2.77 -23.25 17.81
N GLY A 94 -3.33 -24.47 17.87
CA GLY A 94 -3.01 -25.41 18.96
C GLY A 94 -3.36 -24.83 20.32
N ASP A 95 -2.38 -24.81 21.20
CA ASP A 95 -2.50 -24.23 22.56
C ASP A 95 -2.21 -22.72 22.59
N LYS A 96 -1.82 -22.13 21.47
CA LYS A 96 -1.52 -20.72 21.31
C LYS A 96 -2.52 -19.98 20.42
N TYR A 97 -2.21 -18.73 20.16
CA TYR A 97 -3.00 -17.86 19.28
C TYR A 97 -2.10 -17.27 18.18
N LEU A 98 -2.59 -17.24 16.95
CA LEU A 98 -1.97 -16.53 15.85
C LEU A 98 -2.56 -15.11 15.75
N CYS A 99 -1.73 -14.08 15.76
CA CYS A 99 -2.17 -12.70 15.66
C CYS A 99 -2.47 -12.31 14.22
N ILE A 100 -3.74 -12.27 13.84
CA ILE A 100 -4.19 -11.89 12.48
C ILE A 100 -4.07 -10.38 12.24
N ASP A 101 -4.45 -9.55 13.24
CA ASP A 101 -4.24 -8.09 13.23
C ASP A 101 -3.78 -7.62 14.60
N GLY A 102 -2.80 -6.71 14.61
CA GLY A 102 -2.24 -6.14 15.83
C GLY A 102 -0.84 -6.65 16.18
N ASN A 103 -0.14 -7.29 15.25
CA ASN A 103 1.21 -7.82 15.46
C ASN A 103 2.17 -6.77 16.07
N THR A 104 2.14 -5.53 15.59
CA THR A 104 2.93 -4.42 16.15
C THR A 104 2.58 -4.15 17.62
N ARG A 105 1.29 -4.23 17.99
CA ARG A 105 0.82 -4.04 19.36
C ARG A 105 1.31 -5.14 20.28
N VAL A 106 1.27 -6.41 19.83
CA VAL A 106 1.84 -7.55 20.57
C VAL A 106 3.33 -7.35 20.85
N MET A 107 4.10 -6.93 19.84
CA MET A 107 5.52 -6.65 20.00
C MET A 107 5.79 -5.54 21.01
N ILE A 108 5.03 -4.45 20.94
CA ILE A 108 5.15 -3.33 21.86
C ILE A 108 4.86 -3.78 23.29
N TYR A 109 3.82 -4.60 23.51
CA TYR A 109 3.52 -5.14 24.82
C TYR A 109 4.66 -6.01 25.36
N ARG A 110 5.28 -6.86 24.54
CA ARG A 110 6.47 -7.66 24.94
C ARG A 110 7.67 -6.77 25.29
N GLU A 111 7.93 -5.70 24.54
CA GLU A 111 8.97 -4.73 24.90
C GLU A 111 8.66 -4.02 26.22
N LEU A 112 7.40 -3.59 26.43
CA LEU A 112 6.99 -2.93 27.67
C LEU A 112 6.98 -3.88 28.87
N GLN A 113 6.59 -5.15 28.67
CA GLN A 113 6.72 -6.21 29.68
C GLN A 113 8.16 -6.40 30.09
N SER A 114 9.11 -6.44 29.16
CA SER A 114 10.54 -6.54 29.44
C SER A 114 11.08 -5.29 30.14
N LYS A 115 10.61 -4.10 29.76
CA LYS A 115 10.99 -2.82 30.38
C LYS A 115 10.42 -2.67 31.79
N TYR A 116 9.23 -3.21 32.03
CA TYR A 116 8.46 -3.06 33.27
C TYR A 116 7.93 -4.42 33.77
N PRO A 117 8.80 -5.35 34.22
CA PRO A 117 8.40 -6.74 34.52
C PRO A 117 7.39 -6.85 35.65
N ASN A 118 7.31 -5.87 36.55
CA ASN A 118 6.39 -5.84 37.68
C ASN A 118 5.03 -5.18 37.39
N LYS A 119 4.82 -4.73 36.14
CA LYS A 119 3.56 -4.08 35.72
C LYS A 119 2.64 -5.07 35.03
N PRO A 120 1.50 -5.46 35.65
CA PRO A 120 0.61 -6.50 35.12
C PRO A 120 -0.10 -6.09 33.82
N GLU A 121 -0.25 -4.79 33.56
CA GLU A 121 -0.91 -4.25 32.36
C GLU A 121 -0.20 -4.66 31.06
N TRP A 122 1.09 -5.01 31.09
CA TRP A 122 1.84 -5.42 29.89
C TRP A 122 1.90 -6.94 29.69
N GLN A 123 1.42 -7.73 30.67
CA GLN A 123 1.46 -9.19 30.59
C GLN A 123 0.37 -9.76 29.68
N LYS A 124 -0.74 -9.04 29.52
CA LYS A 124 -1.87 -9.49 28.73
C LYS A 124 -2.36 -8.39 27.81
N ILE A 125 -2.87 -8.78 26.66
CA ILE A 125 -3.46 -7.88 25.68
C ILE A 125 -4.89 -8.30 25.35
N LYS A 126 -5.80 -7.32 25.27
CA LYS A 126 -7.19 -7.57 24.92
C LYS A 126 -7.32 -7.98 23.46
N ALA A 127 -7.97 -9.12 23.23
CA ALA A 127 -8.06 -9.74 21.91
C ALA A 127 -9.48 -10.18 21.56
N LYS A 128 -9.84 -10.02 20.31
CA LYS A 128 -10.97 -10.64 19.63
C LYS A 128 -10.54 -12.00 19.10
N ILE A 129 -11.11 -13.06 19.68
CA ILE A 129 -10.75 -14.44 19.36
C ILE A 129 -11.71 -14.97 18.31
N LEU A 130 -11.16 -15.35 17.16
CA LEU A 130 -11.92 -15.94 16.06
C LEU A 130 -12.43 -17.34 16.44
N PRO A 131 -13.59 -17.78 15.89
CA PRO A 131 -14.11 -19.14 16.08
C PRO A 131 -13.07 -20.21 15.71
N LYS A 132 -13.11 -21.36 16.39
CA LYS A 132 -12.15 -22.46 16.18
C LYS A 132 -12.09 -22.97 14.73
N ASN A 133 -13.21 -22.94 14.03
CA ASN A 133 -13.36 -23.43 12.66
C ASN A 133 -13.33 -22.29 11.61
N ILE A 134 -12.61 -21.22 11.90
CA ILE A 134 -12.45 -20.14 10.94
C ILE A 134 -11.60 -20.61 9.75
N ASP A 135 -12.09 -20.41 8.55
CA ASP A 135 -11.38 -20.74 7.32
C ASP A 135 -10.29 -19.73 6.99
N ASP A 136 -9.33 -20.15 6.17
CA ASP A 136 -8.18 -19.29 5.80
C ASP A 136 -8.63 -18.10 4.95
N ARG A 137 -9.68 -18.24 4.13
CA ARG A 137 -10.25 -17.10 3.39
C ARG A 137 -10.74 -15.99 4.32
N THR A 138 -11.38 -16.34 5.43
CA THR A 138 -11.82 -15.35 6.42
C THR A 138 -10.64 -14.69 7.13
N LYS A 139 -9.55 -15.42 7.41
CA LYS A 139 -8.32 -14.84 7.96
C LYS A 139 -7.67 -13.87 6.95
N ASP A 140 -7.57 -14.27 5.69
CA ASP A 140 -7.03 -13.43 4.61
C ASP A 140 -7.87 -12.17 4.40
N PHE A 141 -9.21 -12.28 4.48
CA PHE A 141 -10.11 -11.13 4.46
C PHE A 141 -9.83 -10.16 5.62
N LEU A 142 -9.64 -10.67 6.85
CA LEU A 142 -9.33 -9.83 8.00
C LEU A 142 -7.97 -9.16 7.85
N ARG A 143 -6.94 -9.87 7.38
CA ARG A 143 -5.64 -9.30 7.05
C ARG A 143 -5.80 -8.15 6.05
N LEU A 144 -6.51 -8.39 4.94
CA LEU A 144 -6.75 -7.38 3.92
C LEU A 144 -7.49 -6.17 4.48
N MET A 145 -8.57 -6.38 5.25
CA MET A 145 -9.37 -5.29 5.84
C MET A 145 -8.61 -4.48 6.88
N ALA A 146 -7.81 -5.13 7.73
CA ALA A 146 -6.95 -4.45 8.70
C ALA A 146 -5.97 -3.48 8.00
N HIS A 147 -5.56 -3.84 6.79
CA HIS A 147 -4.57 -3.10 6.03
C HIS A 147 -5.15 -2.01 5.13
N LEU A 148 -6.40 -2.16 4.71
CA LEU A 148 -7.11 -1.13 3.95
C LEU A 148 -7.64 0.00 4.85
N ARG A 149 -7.94 -0.30 6.13
CA ARG A 149 -8.53 0.64 7.10
C ARG A 149 -7.51 1.25 8.06
N GLY A 150 -6.26 0.82 8.01
CA GLY A 150 -5.21 1.31 8.91
C GLY A 150 -4.95 2.80 8.74
N VAL A 151 -4.83 3.51 9.87
CA VAL A 151 -4.54 4.96 9.95
C VAL A 151 -3.13 5.29 9.40
N ASN A 152 -2.26 4.31 9.24
CA ASN A 152 -0.91 4.49 8.73
C ASN A 152 -0.87 4.19 7.23
N ASP A 153 -0.32 5.10 6.45
CA ASP A 153 -0.06 4.95 5.02
C ASP A 153 0.82 3.72 4.76
N TRP A 154 0.12 2.63 4.42
CA TRP A 154 0.78 1.46 3.91
C TRP A 154 1.45 1.79 2.59
N GLN A 155 2.68 1.31 2.45
CA GLN A 155 3.32 1.38 1.16
C GLN A 155 2.40 0.69 0.13
N VAL A 156 2.05 1.40 -0.91
CA VAL A 156 1.14 0.91 -1.97
C VAL A 156 1.65 -0.42 -2.55
N TYR A 157 2.97 -0.64 -2.50
CA TYR A 157 3.62 -1.91 -2.85
C TYR A 157 3.07 -3.10 -2.06
N GLU A 158 2.95 -3.01 -0.73
CA GLU A 158 2.48 -4.13 0.10
C GLU A 158 1.00 -4.44 -0.12
N ARG A 159 0.20 -3.41 -0.37
CA ARG A 159 -1.21 -3.60 -0.76
C ARG A 159 -1.32 -4.34 -2.10
N ALA A 160 -0.53 -3.93 -3.08
CA ALA A 160 -0.50 -4.55 -4.40
C ALA A 160 0.02 -6.00 -4.33
N ARG A 161 1.06 -6.24 -3.51
CA ARG A 161 1.55 -7.59 -3.21
C ARG A 161 0.45 -8.48 -2.65
N LEU A 162 -0.27 -8.01 -1.63
CA LEU A 162 -1.35 -8.79 -1.03
C LEU A 162 -2.45 -9.12 -2.05
N LEU A 163 -2.87 -8.14 -2.87
CA LEU A 163 -3.84 -8.35 -3.95
C LEU A 163 -3.35 -9.42 -4.95
N TYR A 164 -2.06 -9.36 -5.33
CA TYR A 164 -1.46 -10.33 -6.23
C TYR A 164 -1.46 -11.73 -5.62
N LEU A 165 -1.03 -11.89 -4.36
CA LEU A 165 -0.98 -13.19 -3.68
C LEU A 165 -2.36 -13.80 -3.47
N LEU A 166 -3.36 -13.00 -3.09
CA LEU A 166 -4.73 -13.47 -2.94
C LEU A 166 -5.28 -13.97 -4.28
N TRP A 167 -5.03 -13.25 -5.36
CA TRP A 167 -5.46 -13.67 -6.69
C TRP A 167 -4.68 -14.89 -7.20
N TYR A 168 -3.35 -14.86 -7.17
CA TYR A 168 -2.50 -15.87 -7.79
C TYR A 168 -2.40 -17.15 -6.95
N ASN A 169 -2.12 -17.01 -5.65
CA ASN A 169 -1.86 -18.18 -4.78
C ASN A 169 -3.12 -18.72 -4.10
N LYS A 170 -4.11 -17.87 -3.84
CA LYS A 170 -5.30 -18.23 -3.05
C LYS A 170 -6.58 -18.35 -3.89
N GLY A 171 -6.51 -18.08 -5.19
CA GLY A 171 -7.61 -18.25 -6.14
C GLY A 171 -8.79 -17.28 -5.93
N TYR A 172 -8.54 -16.08 -5.37
CA TYR A 172 -9.56 -15.05 -5.30
C TYR A 172 -9.88 -14.51 -6.69
N THR A 173 -11.15 -14.36 -6.99
CA THR A 173 -11.60 -13.67 -8.22
C THR A 173 -11.44 -12.17 -8.12
N GLU A 174 -11.36 -11.49 -9.25
CA GLU A 174 -11.30 -10.02 -9.29
C GLU A 174 -12.54 -9.37 -8.66
N GLU A 175 -13.72 -10.00 -8.80
CA GLU A 175 -14.96 -9.54 -8.17
C GLU A 175 -14.92 -9.67 -6.64
N GLU A 176 -14.39 -10.76 -6.10
CA GLU A 176 -14.20 -10.92 -4.65
C GLU A 176 -13.26 -9.85 -4.11
N LEU A 177 -12.14 -9.59 -4.80
CA LEU A 177 -11.20 -8.53 -4.44
C LEU A 177 -11.85 -7.14 -4.52
N ARG A 178 -12.60 -6.84 -5.58
CA ARG A 178 -13.35 -5.58 -5.73
C ARG A 178 -14.34 -5.37 -4.58
N ASN A 179 -15.12 -6.40 -4.27
CA ASN A 179 -16.14 -6.32 -3.22
C ASN A 179 -15.52 -6.11 -1.84
N THR A 180 -14.32 -6.66 -1.63
CA THR A 180 -13.59 -6.55 -0.37
C THR A 180 -12.87 -5.20 -0.24
N THR A 181 -12.16 -4.78 -1.28
CA THR A 181 -11.30 -3.59 -1.23
C THR A 181 -12.01 -2.29 -1.57
N LYS A 182 -13.14 -2.37 -2.28
CA LYS A 182 -13.84 -1.25 -2.90
C LYS A 182 -13.04 -0.54 -4.01
N LEU A 183 -11.91 -1.09 -4.41
CA LEU A 183 -11.15 -0.63 -5.57
C LEU A 183 -11.87 -0.98 -6.87
N SER A 184 -11.60 -0.22 -7.93
CA SER A 184 -12.09 -0.58 -9.26
C SER A 184 -11.36 -1.83 -9.77
N LEU A 185 -12.01 -2.59 -10.67
CA LEU A 185 -11.35 -3.74 -11.32
C LEU A 185 -10.08 -3.32 -12.07
N ASN A 186 -10.09 -2.13 -12.63
CA ASN A 186 -8.96 -1.58 -13.36
C ASN A 186 -7.77 -1.31 -12.42
N ASP A 187 -8.02 -0.74 -11.23
CA ASP A 187 -6.97 -0.49 -10.24
C ASP A 187 -6.41 -1.79 -9.68
N ILE A 188 -7.28 -2.78 -9.41
CA ILE A 188 -6.85 -4.10 -8.95
C ILE A 188 -5.90 -4.75 -9.96
N ARG A 189 -6.26 -4.74 -11.26
CA ARG A 189 -5.42 -5.27 -12.35
C ARG A 189 -4.11 -4.49 -12.45
N ARG A 190 -4.19 -3.17 -12.47
CA ARG A 190 -3.04 -2.26 -12.58
C ARG A 190 -2.04 -2.47 -11.45
N TRP A 191 -2.51 -2.57 -10.20
CA TRP A 191 -1.64 -2.79 -9.05
C TRP A 191 -1.00 -4.17 -9.05
N ARG A 192 -1.74 -5.21 -9.41
CA ARG A 192 -1.19 -6.57 -9.53
C ARG A 192 -0.10 -6.67 -10.58
N GLU A 193 -0.34 -6.12 -11.76
CA GLU A 193 0.64 -6.13 -12.84
C GLU A 193 1.87 -5.27 -12.50
N ALA A 194 1.67 -4.12 -11.85
CA ALA A 194 2.75 -3.30 -11.33
C ALA A 194 3.63 -4.07 -10.33
N TYR A 195 2.98 -4.76 -9.37
CA TYR A 195 3.69 -5.62 -8.42
C TYR A 195 4.46 -6.73 -9.14
N ARG A 196 3.81 -7.44 -10.05
CA ARG A 196 4.45 -8.52 -10.81
C ARG A 196 5.68 -8.03 -11.57
N THR A 197 5.55 -6.95 -12.33
CA THR A 197 6.65 -6.38 -13.11
C THR A 197 7.81 -5.96 -12.20
N MET A 198 7.51 -5.28 -11.10
CA MET A 198 8.54 -4.86 -10.15
C MET A 198 9.23 -6.04 -9.48
N ASN A 199 8.47 -7.03 -9.01
CA ASN A 199 9.00 -8.18 -8.27
C ASN A 199 9.80 -9.14 -9.17
N GLU A 200 9.35 -9.37 -10.41
CA GLU A 200 9.98 -10.33 -11.31
C GLU A 200 11.16 -9.75 -12.11
N GLN A 201 11.15 -8.44 -12.41
CA GLN A 201 12.10 -7.85 -13.32
C GLN A 201 12.99 -6.76 -12.71
N PHE A 202 12.45 -5.95 -11.80
CA PHE A 202 13.19 -4.84 -11.20
C PHE A 202 13.95 -5.27 -9.94
N LEU A 203 13.27 -5.83 -8.94
CA LEU A 203 13.87 -6.18 -7.66
C LEU A 203 15.02 -7.20 -7.76
N PRO A 204 15.03 -8.20 -8.67
CA PRO A 204 16.18 -9.09 -8.82
C PRO A 204 17.49 -8.36 -9.12
N LYS A 205 17.43 -7.23 -9.83
CA LYS A 205 18.60 -6.42 -10.21
C LYS A 205 18.86 -5.25 -9.28
N TYR A 206 17.81 -4.61 -8.76
CA TYR A 206 17.89 -3.32 -8.08
C TYR A 206 17.45 -3.36 -6.59
N SER A 207 17.22 -4.53 -5.99
CA SER A 207 16.82 -4.65 -4.56
C SER A 207 17.87 -4.14 -3.58
N HIS A 208 19.13 -4.02 -3.98
CA HIS A 208 20.22 -3.45 -3.18
C HIS A 208 20.07 -1.95 -2.93
N ARG A 209 19.25 -1.25 -3.70
CA ARG A 209 18.97 0.17 -3.52
C ARG A 209 18.06 0.39 -2.32
N SER A 210 18.40 1.32 -1.46
CA SER A 210 17.58 1.69 -0.28
C SER A 210 16.22 2.27 -0.65
N ASP A 211 16.09 2.86 -1.85
CA ASP A 211 14.85 3.47 -2.37
C ASP A 211 14.05 2.54 -3.30
N ALA A 212 14.44 1.26 -3.45
CA ALA A 212 13.84 0.37 -4.43
C ALA A 212 12.30 0.29 -4.30
N LEU A 213 11.77 0.10 -3.08
CA LEU A 213 10.32 -0.02 -2.87
C LEU A 213 9.56 1.28 -3.08
N THR A 214 10.20 2.43 -2.88
CA THR A 214 9.57 3.74 -3.11
C THR A 214 9.31 4.01 -4.60
N LYS A 215 9.96 3.23 -5.50
CA LYS A 215 9.74 3.28 -6.94
C LYS A 215 8.45 2.60 -7.40
N PHE A 216 7.65 2.02 -6.49
CA PHE A 216 6.44 1.28 -6.88
C PHE A 216 5.45 2.11 -7.72
N SER A 217 5.30 3.39 -7.43
CA SER A 217 4.44 4.30 -8.21
C SER A 217 4.83 4.38 -9.68
N TYR A 218 6.12 4.25 -10.03
CA TYR A 218 6.60 4.20 -11.42
C TYR A 218 6.02 3.00 -12.16
N PHE A 219 5.98 1.84 -11.49
CA PHE A 219 5.44 0.61 -12.04
C PHE A 219 3.92 0.66 -12.20
N VAL A 220 3.22 1.39 -11.32
CA VAL A 220 1.78 1.65 -11.47
C VAL A 220 1.51 2.51 -12.69
N GLU A 221 2.29 3.58 -12.92
CA GLU A 221 2.16 4.42 -14.13
C GLU A 221 2.54 3.67 -15.40
N TYR A 222 3.55 2.80 -15.35
CA TYR A 222 3.98 1.95 -16.47
C TYR A 222 2.85 1.06 -17.01
N GLN A 223 1.89 0.63 -16.16
CA GLN A 223 0.76 -0.22 -16.60
C GLN A 223 -0.25 0.53 -17.48
N ASN A 224 -0.01 1.78 -17.85
CA ASN A 224 -0.88 2.49 -18.78
C ASN A 224 -0.83 1.83 -20.17
N PRO A 225 -2.00 1.49 -20.77
CA PRO A 225 -2.04 0.81 -22.08
C PRO A 225 -1.31 1.56 -23.20
N LYS A 226 -1.31 2.92 -23.19
CA LYS A 226 -0.57 3.71 -24.18
C LYS A 226 0.94 3.49 -24.06
N ILE A 227 1.46 3.40 -22.81
CA ILE A 227 2.87 3.12 -22.55
C ILE A 227 3.22 1.71 -23.00
N LEU A 228 2.47 0.70 -22.55
CA LEU A 228 2.73 -0.70 -22.92
C LEU A 228 2.69 -0.93 -24.44
N ASN A 229 1.70 -0.34 -25.11
CA ASN A 229 1.58 -0.42 -26.57
C ASN A 229 2.71 0.33 -27.28
N GLY A 230 3.13 1.49 -26.74
CA GLY A 230 4.26 2.25 -27.24
C GLY A 230 5.57 1.46 -27.13
N MET A 231 5.87 0.92 -25.95
CA MET A 231 7.04 0.04 -25.73
C MET A 231 7.08 -1.09 -26.79
N LYS A 232 5.97 -1.80 -26.94
CA LYS A 232 5.86 -2.89 -27.92
C LYS A 232 6.08 -2.41 -29.36
N ARG A 233 5.49 -1.26 -29.75
CA ARG A 233 5.60 -0.68 -31.10
C ARG A 233 7.05 -0.38 -31.49
N TYR A 234 7.84 0.09 -30.55
CA TYR A 234 9.25 0.46 -30.79
C TYR A 234 10.26 -0.62 -30.39
N GLY A 235 9.79 -1.85 -30.11
CA GLY A 235 10.64 -3.01 -29.81
C GLY A 235 11.31 -2.95 -28.43
N MET A 236 10.74 -2.19 -27.50
CA MET A 236 11.17 -2.09 -26.10
C MET A 236 10.34 -3.01 -25.21
N ASN A 237 10.87 -3.39 -24.07
CA ASN A 237 10.25 -4.33 -23.15
C ASN A 237 10.32 -3.84 -21.69
N ALA A 238 9.73 -4.58 -20.77
CA ALA A 238 9.66 -4.20 -19.36
C ALA A 238 11.04 -4.12 -18.69
N GLN A 239 12.06 -4.86 -19.18
CA GLN A 239 13.42 -4.75 -18.64
C GLN A 239 14.05 -3.40 -18.98
N ASP A 240 13.81 -2.87 -20.19
CA ASP A 240 14.28 -1.52 -20.57
C ASP A 240 13.70 -0.47 -19.61
N PHE A 241 12.39 -0.56 -19.31
CA PHE A 241 11.76 0.32 -18.32
C PHE A 241 12.37 0.17 -16.93
N CYS A 242 12.59 -1.08 -16.47
CA CYS A 242 13.24 -1.35 -15.20
C CYS A 242 14.65 -0.73 -15.13
N ASP A 243 15.38 -0.77 -16.22
CA ASP A 243 16.74 -0.21 -16.29
C ASP A 243 16.74 1.32 -16.27
N TRP A 244 15.81 1.98 -16.96
CA TRP A 244 15.65 3.44 -16.86
C TRP A 244 15.34 3.89 -15.43
N VAL A 245 14.43 3.18 -14.72
CA VAL A 245 14.09 3.48 -13.33
C VAL A 245 15.26 3.17 -12.40
N GLY A 246 15.88 2.01 -12.56
CA GLY A 246 16.99 1.53 -11.73
C GLY A 246 18.26 2.34 -11.86
N ASN A 247 18.57 2.82 -13.05
CA ASN A 247 19.70 3.69 -13.32
C ASN A 247 19.42 5.17 -12.99
N GLY A 248 18.16 5.52 -12.66
CA GLY A 248 17.76 6.88 -12.34
C GLY A 248 17.56 7.78 -13.56
N GLU A 249 17.43 7.21 -14.75
CA GLU A 249 17.16 7.94 -16.00
C GLU A 249 15.78 8.58 -15.98
N ILE A 250 14.79 7.93 -15.32
CA ILE A 250 13.48 8.54 -15.00
C ILE A 250 13.54 9.00 -13.55
N PRO A 251 13.69 10.29 -13.27
CA PRO A 251 13.95 10.77 -11.92
C PRO A 251 12.74 10.71 -10.99
N ARG A 252 11.51 10.92 -11.51
CA ARG A 252 10.27 10.98 -10.70
C ARG A 252 9.21 10.05 -11.27
N GLY A 253 8.34 9.48 -10.41
CA GLY A 253 7.24 8.61 -10.83
C GLY A 253 6.27 9.28 -11.82
N GLN A 254 6.01 10.58 -11.64
CA GLN A 254 5.19 11.36 -12.57
C GLN A 254 5.81 11.49 -13.98
N ASP A 255 7.13 11.47 -14.08
CA ASP A 255 7.84 11.58 -15.38
C ASP A 255 7.57 10.34 -16.26
N VAL A 256 7.18 9.19 -15.66
CA VAL A 256 6.73 8.00 -16.41
C VAL A 256 5.54 8.33 -17.32
N ARG A 257 4.71 9.29 -16.93
CA ARG A 257 3.54 9.71 -17.73
C ARG A 257 3.93 10.32 -19.07
N LEU A 258 5.11 10.95 -19.14
CA LEU A 258 5.64 11.51 -20.39
C LEU A 258 5.87 10.45 -21.46
N LEU A 259 6.10 9.19 -21.07
CA LEU A 259 6.23 8.09 -22.02
C LEU A 259 5.02 7.94 -22.94
N LYS A 260 3.80 8.33 -22.49
CA LYS A 260 2.61 8.34 -23.35
C LYS A 260 2.81 9.25 -24.58
N THR A 261 3.26 10.47 -24.32
CA THR A 261 3.47 11.49 -25.36
C THR A 261 4.74 11.20 -26.18
N ILE A 262 5.81 10.71 -25.51
CA ILE A 262 7.02 10.26 -26.19
C ILE A 262 6.70 9.19 -27.24
N PHE A 263 5.82 8.22 -26.94
CA PHE A 263 5.43 7.17 -27.88
C PHE A 263 4.45 7.64 -28.96
N GLU A 264 3.84 8.81 -28.84
CA GLU A 264 3.04 9.46 -29.88
C GLU A 264 3.94 10.21 -30.90
N SER A 265 5.15 10.62 -30.48
CA SER A 265 6.17 11.24 -31.36
C SER A 265 7.21 10.23 -31.83
N LYS A 266 7.34 10.04 -33.15
CA LYS A 266 8.32 9.09 -33.71
C LYS A 266 9.75 9.50 -33.36
N SER A 267 10.12 10.78 -33.48
CA SER A 267 11.47 11.27 -33.16
C SER A 267 11.81 11.11 -31.69
N ALA A 268 10.88 11.43 -30.79
CA ALA A 268 11.07 11.26 -29.35
C ALA A 268 11.19 9.77 -28.94
N ALA A 269 10.37 8.89 -29.53
CA ALA A 269 10.45 7.44 -29.27
C ALA A 269 11.78 6.82 -29.78
N GLU A 270 12.28 7.25 -30.93
CA GLU A 270 13.61 6.85 -31.43
C GLU A 270 14.73 7.39 -30.53
N ALA A 271 14.61 8.62 -30.05
CA ALA A 271 15.55 9.21 -29.09
C ALA A 271 15.58 8.43 -27.78
N LEU A 272 14.40 8.06 -27.24
CA LEU A 272 14.30 7.21 -26.05
C LEU A 272 15.07 5.89 -26.22
N ARG A 273 14.87 5.23 -27.35
CA ARG A 273 15.48 3.94 -27.63
C ARG A 273 17.00 4.01 -27.78
N THR A 274 17.53 5.12 -28.36
CA THR A 274 18.95 5.22 -28.75
C THR A 274 19.80 6.07 -27.82
N ARG A 275 19.21 7.05 -27.14
CA ARG A 275 19.89 8.07 -26.33
C ARG A 275 19.36 8.25 -24.91
N GLY A 276 18.28 7.50 -24.55
CA GLY A 276 17.70 7.52 -23.23
C GLY A 276 16.61 8.57 -23.02
N PHE A 277 16.10 8.63 -21.77
CA PHE A 277 14.90 9.39 -21.42
C PHE A 277 15.04 10.91 -21.58
N GLU A 278 16.17 11.50 -21.14
CA GLU A 278 16.37 12.95 -21.26
C GLU A 278 16.42 13.40 -22.73
N ALA A 279 17.10 12.66 -23.59
CA ALA A 279 17.11 12.98 -25.02
C ALA A 279 15.72 12.88 -25.66
N ALA A 280 14.89 11.93 -25.23
CA ALA A 280 13.52 11.82 -25.68
C ALA A 280 12.66 13.01 -25.21
N LYS A 281 12.89 13.47 -23.99
CA LYS A 281 12.23 14.64 -23.43
C LYS A 281 12.63 15.93 -24.19
N ASP A 282 13.90 16.09 -24.50
CA ASP A 282 14.38 17.23 -25.30
C ASP A 282 13.75 17.24 -26.70
N GLU A 283 13.72 16.09 -27.39
CA GLU A 283 13.03 15.95 -28.68
C GLU A 283 11.54 16.30 -28.60
N LEU A 284 10.87 15.86 -27.52
CA LEU A 284 9.47 16.17 -27.30
C LEU A 284 9.24 17.68 -27.12
N MET A 285 10.10 18.36 -26.35
CA MET A 285 10.04 19.81 -26.14
C MET A 285 10.28 20.61 -27.42
N HIS A 286 11.09 20.08 -28.34
CA HIS A 286 11.26 20.69 -29.66
C HIS A 286 10.03 20.58 -30.55
N VAL A 287 9.30 19.47 -30.45
CA VAL A 287 8.06 19.23 -31.23
C VAL A 287 6.84 19.90 -30.60
N GLU A 288 6.75 19.92 -29.27
CA GLU A 288 5.65 20.48 -28.49
C GLU A 288 6.20 21.36 -27.35
N PRO A 289 6.59 22.62 -27.64
CA PRO A 289 7.19 23.51 -26.62
C PRO A 289 6.28 23.75 -25.39
N ALA A 290 4.98 23.62 -25.55
CA ALA A 290 4.01 23.78 -24.45
C ALA A 290 4.22 22.75 -23.32
N LEU A 291 4.69 21.54 -23.63
CA LEU A 291 4.95 20.48 -22.64
C LEU A 291 6.14 20.79 -21.73
N GLY A 292 7.03 21.70 -22.10
CA GLY A 292 8.12 22.21 -21.26
C GLY A 292 7.75 23.37 -20.35
N SER A 293 6.51 23.86 -20.43
CA SER A 293 6.03 24.97 -19.61
C SER A 293 5.65 24.48 -18.21
N LYS A 294 6.25 25.10 -17.15
CA LYS A 294 5.85 24.84 -15.76
C LYS A 294 4.35 25.04 -15.50
N LEU A 295 3.71 25.94 -16.26
CA LEU A 295 2.27 26.16 -16.16
C LEU A 295 1.51 24.87 -16.53
N PHE A 296 1.86 24.21 -17.64
CA PHE A 296 1.17 23.01 -18.07
C PHE A 296 1.50 21.78 -17.20
N GLU A 297 2.71 21.69 -16.62
CA GLU A 297 3.01 20.70 -15.57
C GLU A 297 2.03 20.83 -14.39
N HIS A 298 1.83 22.06 -13.87
CA HIS A 298 0.90 22.30 -12.77
C HIS A 298 -0.56 22.06 -13.16
N VAL A 299 -0.95 22.40 -14.40
CA VAL A 299 -2.31 22.10 -14.90
C VAL A 299 -2.55 20.58 -14.94
N GLU A 300 -1.57 19.79 -15.39
CA GLU A 300 -1.68 18.33 -15.41
C GLU A 300 -1.74 17.75 -13.98
N GLU A 301 -0.96 18.27 -13.06
CA GLU A 301 -1.03 17.91 -11.64
C GLU A 301 -2.40 18.22 -11.03
N CYS A 302 -2.96 19.39 -11.32
CA CYS A 302 -4.31 19.76 -10.88
C CYS A 302 -5.38 18.81 -11.46
N ILE A 303 -5.33 18.52 -12.75
CA ILE A 303 -6.27 17.59 -13.41
C ILE A 303 -6.18 16.20 -12.77
N GLN A 304 -4.97 15.73 -12.49
CA GLN A 304 -4.77 14.44 -11.86
C GLN A 304 -5.27 14.42 -10.42
N GLY A 305 -4.97 15.45 -9.63
CA GLY A 305 -5.47 15.58 -8.26
C GLY A 305 -6.99 15.56 -8.19
N LEU A 306 -7.67 16.25 -9.11
CA LEU A 306 -9.13 16.21 -9.19
C LEU A 306 -9.70 14.84 -9.58
N ARG A 307 -8.98 14.07 -10.41
CA ARG A 307 -9.40 12.71 -10.83
C ARG A 307 -9.17 11.65 -9.75
N GLU A 308 -8.17 11.84 -8.92
CA GLU A 308 -7.79 10.93 -7.83
C GLU A 308 -8.51 11.24 -6.52
N MET A 309 -9.26 12.36 -6.47
CA MET A 309 -10.01 12.78 -5.29
C MET A 309 -11.01 11.70 -4.87
N THR A 310 -11.02 11.37 -3.59
CA THR A 310 -11.99 10.44 -3.02
C THR A 310 -13.38 11.09 -2.93
N ARG A 311 -14.43 10.28 -2.90
CA ARG A 311 -15.81 10.80 -2.70
C ARG A 311 -15.98 11.51 -1.36
N GLU A 312 -15.19 11.14 -0.35
CA GLU A 312 -15.21 11.78 0.97
C GLU A 312 -14.59 13.17 0.90
N GLU A 313 -13.44 13.33 0.23
CA GLU A 313 -12.80 14.63 -0.03
C GLU A 313 -13.67 15.53 -0.93
N GLU A 314 -14.25 14.97 -1.99
CA GLU A 314 -15.20 15.67 -2.84
C GLU A 314 -16.40 16.21 -2.04
N HIS A 315 -16.97 15.37 -1.18
CA HIS A 315 -18.09 15.76 -0.32
C HIS A 315 -17.69 16.82 0.73
N GLU A 316 -16.48 16.72 1.30
CA GLU A 316 -15.97 17.73 2.24
C GLU A 316 -15.83 19.11 1.57
N ILE A 317 -15.30 19.14 0.36
CA ILE A 317 -15.13 20.38 -0.42
C ILE A 317 -16.49 20.97 -0.83
N LEU A 318 -17.39 20.14 -1.36
CA LEU A 318 -18.70 20.59 -1.85
C LEU A 318 -19.70 20.91 -0.74
N SER A 319 -19.51 20.34 0.48
CA SER A 319 -20.39 20.63 1.63
C SER A 319 -20.02 21.87 2.43
N ASP A 320 -19.17 22.74 1.88
CA ASP A 320 -18.69 24.00 2.50
C ASP A 320 -17.90 23.81 3.83
N LYS A 321 -17.43 22.58 4.09
CA LYS A 321 -16.59 22.29 5.24
C LYS A 321 -15.15 22.79 5.05
N ASP A 322 -14.72 22.99 3.79
CA ASP A 322 -13.44 23.58 3.45
C ASP A 322 -13.60 24.73 2.45
N PRO A 323 -14.02 25.93 2.91
CA PRO A 323 -14.28 27.08 2.04
C PRO A 323 -13.04 27.58 1.29
N ILE A 324 -11.84 27.25 1.77
CA ILE A 324 -10.58 27.66 1.12
C ILE A 324 -10.37 26.84 -0.15
N LYS A 325 -10.52 25.50 -0.08
CA LYS A 325 -10.35 24.61 -1.24
C LYS A 325 -11.40 24.87 -2.31
N LEU A 326 -12.66 25.04 -1.90
CA LEU A 326 -13.75 25.37 -2.84
C LEU A 326 -13.51 26.71 -3.54
N ARG A 327 -13.02 27.73 -2.81
CA ARG A 327 -12.65 29.04 -3.40
C ARG A 327 -11.52 28.89 -4.43
N MET A 328 -10.46 28.13 -4.11
CA MET A 328 -9.35 27.92 -5.05
C MET A 328 -9.79 27.21 -6.33
N ILE A 329 -10.68 26.23 -6.23
CA ILE A 329 -11.24 25.53 -7.41
C ILE A 329 -12.09 26.50 -8.25
N ASN A 330 -12.89 27.35 -7.62
CA ASN A 330 -13.70 28.34 -8.33
C ASN A 330 -12.85 29.45 -8.97
N GLU A 331 -11.77 29.88 -8.32
CA GLU A 331 -10.80 30.83 -8.91
C GLU A 331 -10.10 30.19 -10.13
N LEU A 332 -9.62 28.95 -10.02
CA LEU A 332 -9.03 28.23 -11.16
C LEU A 332 -10.00 28.14 -12.33
N ARG A 333 -11.26 27.77 -12.06
CA ARG A 333 -12.31 27.72 -13.09
C ARG A 333 -12.51 29.09 -13.76
N LYS A 334 -12.60 30.16 -12.98
CA LYS A 334 -12.78 31.52 -13.50
C LYS A 334 -11.62 31.94 -14.41
N GLU A 335 -10.37 31.66 -14.02
CA GLU A 335 -9.19 31.96 -14.83
C GLU A 335 -9.18 31.14 -16.14
N LEU A 336 -9.55 29.85 -16.08
CA LEU A 336 -9.67 28.99 -17.25
C LEU A 336 -10.78 29.47 -18.20
N ASP A 337 -11.96 29.81 -17.67
CA ASP A 337 -13.07 30.32 -18.45
C ASP A 337 -12.69 31.67 -19.12
N GLY A 338 -11.98 32.55 -18.41
CA GLY A 338 -11.45 33.80 -18.94
C GLY A 338 -10.42 33.59 -20.06
N PHE A 339 -9.53 32.62 -19.90
CA PHE A 339 -8.54 32.26 -20.92
C PHE A 339 -9.15 31.64 -22.18
N LEU A 340 -10.09 30.71 -22.00
CA LEU A 340 -10.77 30.01 -23.12
C LEU A 340 -11.82 30.91 -23.82
N GLY A 341 -12.46 31.84 -23.10
CA GLY A 341 -13.43 32.77 -23.65
C GLY A 341 -12.82 34.00 -24.36
N SER A 342 -11.49 34.21 -24.22
CA SER A 342 -10.79 35.29 -24.95
C SER A 342 -10.19 34.87 -26.31
N GLY A 343 -10.55 33.68 -26.78
CA GLY A 343 -10.04 33.06 -28.03
C GLY A 343 -10.99 33.09 -29.20
N ASP A 344 -12.05 33.98 -29.20
CA ASP A 344 -12.89 34.25 -30.36
C ASP A 344 -12.45 35.54 -31.09
#